data_f86efd39103a4e4224f79576f4c30981
#
_entry.id   f86efd39103a4e4224f79576f4c30981
#
_cell.length_a   1.000
_cell.length_b   1.000
_cell.length_c   1.000
_cell.angle_alpha   90.00
_cell.angle_beta   90.00
_cell.angle_gamma   90.00
#
_symmetry.space_group_name_H-M   'P 1'
#
loop_
_entity.id
_entity.type
_entity.pdbx_description
1 polymer ?
#
loop_
_entity_poly.entity_id
_entity_poly.type
_entity_poly.pdbx_seq_one_letter_code
_entity_poly.pdbx_strand_id
1 'polypeptide(L)'
;MHDIYRALSVIAEESDYIQSRLFKNSSELSERKTGVIYYDCTNFYFEIEQAEDDKQYGVSKENRPLRSIRNSQITRAEKMIKNGNASISKKKPNDSKRFIKTNHATKEGEVAAIADSYIDLSRIADEEKYDGFYAVCTNLDDSPESIVAVNKRRWEIEECFRIMKTDFEARPVYVKRQERILAHFITCFIALIIYRYLEKRLDNQYSIDQILSTLREMDFIRYEGKGYQPIYTRTKLTDDLHNAFNFCTSKQIIPTKKMRNICSQTKK
;
A
#
# COMPACT_ATOMS: atom_id res chain seq x y z
N MET A 1 1.90 -20.11 22.86
CA MET A 1 2.36 -20.23 21.46
C MET A 1 1.61 -21.28 20.65
N HIS A 2 1.34 -22.46 21.18
CA HIS A 2 0.62 -23.55 20.49
C HIS A 2 -0.81 -23.14 20.03
N ASP A 3 -1.53 -22.38 20.86
CA ASP A 3 -2.90 -21.93 20.53
C ASP A 3 -2.93 -20.91 19.39
N ILE A 4 -1.91 -20.05 19.29
CA ILE A 4 -1.77 -19.10 18.18
C ILE A 4 -1.60 -19.86 16.87
N TYR A 5 -0.75 -20.88 16.81
CA TYR A 5 -0.57 -21.68 15.60
C TYR A 5 -1.81 -22.47 15.19
N ARG A 6 -2.60 -22.97 16.18
CA ARG A 6 -3.91 -23.58 15.89
C ARG A 6 -4.88 -22.57 15.30
N ALA A 7 -4.95 -21.38 15.87
CA ALA A 7 -5.80 -20.31 15.33
C ALA A 7 -5.41 -19.93 13.90
N LEU A 8 -4.11 -19.85 13.59
CA LEU A 8 -3.64 -19.58 12.22
C LEU A 8 -4.06 -20.69 11.23
N SER A 9 -4.01 -21.97 11.64
CA SER A 9 -4.48 -23.05 10.76
C SER A 9 -5.98 -22.92 10.45
N VAL A 10 -6.81 -22.63 11.45
CA VAL A 10 -8.27 -22.41 11.25
C VAL A 10 -8.51 -21.19 10.34
N ILE A 11 -7.78 -20.09 10.51
CA ILE A 11 -7.91 -18.91 9.65
C ILE A 11 -7.53 -19.23 8.20
N ALA A 12 -6.52 -20.06 7.98
CA ALA A 12 -6.13 -20.49 6.63
C ALA A 12 -7.20 -21.38 5.97
N GLU A 13 -7.73 -22.36 6.71
CA GLU A 13 -8.78 -23.28 6.24
C GLU A 13 -10.06 -22.53 5.88
N GLU A 14 -10.45 -21.55 6.70
CA GLU A 14 -11.68 -20.78 6.54
C GLU A 14 -11.50 -19.49 5.73
N SER A 15 -10.38 -19.33 5.03
CA SER A 15 -10.01 -18.06 4.36
C SER A 15 -11.08 -17.57 3.38
N ASP A 16 -11.65 -18.43 2.56
CA ASP A 16 -12.66 -18.09 1.56
C ASP A 16 -14.00 -17.72 2.22
N TYR A 17 -14.37 -18.45 3.27
CA TYR A 17 -15.55 -18.12 4.08
C TYR A 17 -15.39 -16.76 4.76
N ILE A 18 -14.26 -16.50 5.39
CA ILE A 18 -13.95 -15.21 6.03
C ILE A 18 -14.05 -14.07 5.02
N GLN A 19 -13.40 -14.19 3.86
CA GLN A 19 -13.43 -13.17 2.81
C GLN A 19 -14.85 -12.93 2.28
N SER A 20 -15.61 -14.00 2.04
CA SER A 20 -17.01 -13.91 1.60
C SER A 20 -17.90 -13.21 2.63
N ARG A 21 -17.75 -13.52 3.92
CA ARG A 21 -18.50 -12.86 5.00
C ARG A 21 -18.12 -11.39 5.16
N LEU A 22 -16.83 -11.08 5.11
CA LEU A 22 -16.35 -9.69 5.15
C LEU A 22 -16.89 -8.89 3.95
N PHE A 23 -16.91 -9.48 2.77
CA PHE A 23 -17.48 -8.85 1.58
C PHE A 23 -18.98 -8.57 1.77
N LYS A 24 -19.78 -9.54 2.22
CA LYS A 24 -21.21 -9.36 2.48
C LYS A 24 -21.48 -8.31 3.54
N ASN A 25 -20.83 -8.41 4.70
CA ASN A 25 -21.04 -7.47 5.81
C ASN A 25 -20.62 -6.05 5.46
N SER A 26 -19.56 -5.88 4.67
CA SER A 26 -19.10 -4.55 4.27
C SER A 26 -19.94 -3.91 3.18
N SER A 27 -20.81 -4.65 2.47
CA SER A 27 -21.78 -4.08 1.53
C SER A 27 -22.89 -3.28 2.22
N GLU A 28 -23.18 -3.59 3.48
CA GLU A 28 -24.10 -2.80 4.31
C GLU A 28 -23.53 -1.43 4.70
N LEU A 29 -22.20 -1.26 4.64
CA LEU A 29 -21.51 -0.04 5.03
C LEU A 29 -21.30 0.96 3.89
N SER A 30 -21.29 0.48 2.65
CA SER A 30 -21.11 1.31 1.46
C SER A 30 -21.69 0.63 0.22
N GLU A 31 -22.39 1.40 -0.61
CA GLU A 31 -22.76 0.94 -1.95
C GLU A 31 -21.50 0.61 -2.76
N ARG A 32 -21.47 -0.59 -3.33
CA ARG A 32 -20.38 -1.04 -4.18
C ARG A 32 -20.84 -1.19 -5.62
N LYS A 33 -20.10 -0.55 -6.52
CA LYS A 33 -20.21 -0.82 -7.95
C LYS A 33 -19.32 -2.01 -8.27
N THR A 34 -19.90 -3.21 -8.41
CA THR A 34 -19.17 -4.46 -8.69
C THR A 34 -18.88 -4.70 -10.17
N GLY A 35 -19.33 -3.78 -11.05
CA GLY A 35 -19.10 -3.90 -12.50
C GLY A 35 -17.66 -3.69 -12.95
N VAL A 36 -16.82 -3.11 -12.09
CA VAL A 36 -15.40 -2.84 -12.38
C VAL A 36 -14.55 -3.31 -11.22
N ILE A 37 -13.54 -4.12 -11.53
CA ILE A 37 -12.55 -4.60 -10.55
C ILE A 37 -11.21 -4.00 -10.93
N TYR A 38 -10.60 -3.28 -9.97
CA TYR A 38 -9.23 -2.80 -10.08
C TYR A 38 -8.31 -3.82 -9.45
N TYR A 39 -7.31 -4.23 -10.22
CA TYR A 39 -6.28 -5.14 -9.76
C TYR A 39 -4.95 -4.39 -9.61
N ASP A 40 -4.38 -4.43 -8.42
CA ASP A 40 -3.06 -3.90 -8.16
C ASP A 40 -2.23 -4.94 -7.40
N CYS A 41 -0.92 -4.96 -7.68
CA CYS A 41 0.02 -5.88 -7.06
C CYS A 41 0.96 -5.12 -6.13
N THR A 42 1.17 -5.66 -4.95
CA THR A 42 2.18 -5.16 -4.03
C THR A 42 3.21 -6.23 -3.71
N ASN A 43 4.41 -5.80 -3.30
CA ASN A 43 5.49 -6.70 -2.93
C ASN A 43 5.56 -6.84 -1.41
N PHE A 44 5.64 -8.10 -0.96
CA PHE A 44 6.05 -8.46 0.39
C PHE A 44 7.37 -9.23 0.29
N TYR A 45 8.16 -9.20 1.34
CA TYR A 45 9.40 -9.96 1.41
C TYR A 45 9.41 -10.86 2.65
N PHE A 46 10.16 -11.95 2.52
CA PHE A 46 10.36 -12.93 3.57
C PHE A 46 11.77 -12.76 4.15
N GLU A 47 11.89 -12.89 5.45
CA GLU A 47 13.18 -13.03 6.11
C GLU A 47 13.62 -14.49 5.98
N ILE A 48 14.42 -14.76 4.94
CA ILE A 48 14.90 -16.11 4.61
C ILE A 48 16.40 -16.11 4.37
N GLU A 49 17.07 -17.16 4.82
CA GLU A 49 18.50 -17.37 4.57
C GLU A 49 18.76 -17.99 3.18
N GLN A 50 17.83 -18.81 2.68
CA GLN A 50 17.90 -19.47 1.39
C GLN A 50 16.55 -19.41 0.67
N ALA A 51 16.60 -19.36 -0.68
CA ALA A 51 15.42 -19.46 -1.50
C ALA A 51 14.84 -20.88 -1.42
N GLU A 52 13.51 -20.98 -1.20
CA GLU A 52 12.82 -22.26 -0.98
C GLU A 52 11.39 -22.15 -1.52
N ASP A 53 10.97 -23.09 -2.34
CA ASP A 53 9.62 -23.14 -2.97
C ASP A 53 9.17 -21.78 -3.57
N ASP A 54 8.06 -21.24 -3.08
CA ASP A 54 7.49 -19.96 -3.51
C ASP A 54 8.28 -18.73 -3.01
N LYS A 55 9.28 -18.93 -2.14
CA LYS A 55 10.11 -17.88 -1.54
C LYS A 55 11.38 -17.72 -2.33
N GLN A 56 11.32 -16.93 -3.40
CA GLN A 56 12.43 -16.68 -4.30
C GLN A 56 12.97 -15.27 -4.13
N TYR A 57 14.28 -15.09 -4.43
CA TYR A 57 14.85 -13.77 -4.54
C TYR A 57 14.25 -13.02 -5.71
N GLY A 58 13.72 -11.83 -5.48
CA GLY A 58 13.06 -11.01 -6.50
C GLY A 58 13.51 -9.57 -6.50
N VAL A 59 13.14 -8.84 -7.55
CA VAL A 59 13.40 -7.41 -7.70
C VAL A 59 12.16 -6.63 -7.30
N SER A 60 12.30 -5.70 -6.33
CA SER A 60 11.21 -4.79 -5.93
C SER A 60 10.86 -3.82 -7.07
N LYS A 61 9.56 -3.68 -7.35
CA LYS A 61 9.03 -2.65 -8.25
C LYS A 61 8.86 -1.35 -7.48
N GLU A 62 9.87 -0.50 -7.48
CA GLU A 62 9.72 0.86 -6.95
C GLU A 62 9.20 1.79 -8.03
N ASN A 63 8.03 2.39 -7.81
CA ASN A 63 7.49 3.46 -8.65
C ASN A 63 8.29 4.75 -8.42
N ARG A 64 9.26 5.03 -9.31
CA ARG A 64 10.00 6.28 -9.29
C ARG A 64 9.32 7.32 -10.19
N PRO A 65 9.28 8.61 -9.80
CA PRO A 65 8.77 9.67 -10.66
C PRO A 65 9.48 9.70 -12.02
N LEU A 66 8.76 9.95 -13.13
CA LEU A 66 9.29 9.96 -14.49
C LEU A 66 10.52 10.86 -14.63
N ARG A 67 10.51 12.05 -14.00
CA ARG A 67 11.66 12.96 -13.98
C ARG A 67 12.90 12.31 -13.36
N SER A 68 12.76 11.55 -12.30
CA SER A 68 13.86 10.84 -11.63
C SER A 68 14.41 9.70 -12.50
N ILE A 69 13.53 9.00 -13.22
CA ILE A 69 13.92 7.95 -14.18
C ILE A 69 14.69 8.55 -15.34
N ARG A 70 14.18 9.65 -15.92
CA ARG A 70 14.84 10.35 -17.04
C ARG A 70 16.22 10.85 -16.63
N ASN A 71 16.37 11.52 -15.50
CA ASN A 71 17.67 12.00 -15.01
C ASN A 71 18.67 10.85 -14.82
N SER A 72 18.24 9.71 -14.26
CA SER A 72 19.09 8.52 -14.15
C SER A 72 19.52 7.97 -15.51
N GLN A 73 18.65 8.04 -16.52
CA GLN A 73 18.95 7.58 -17.88
C GLN A 73 19.89 8.55 -18.61
N ILE A 74 19.75 9.88 -18.40
CA ILE A 74 20.66 10.89 -18.92
C ILE A 74 22.05 10.67 -18.34
N THR A 75 22.19 10.51 -17.03
CA THR A 75 23.48 10.23 -16.37
C THR A 75 24.14 8.94 -16.89
N ARG A 76 23.33 7.91 -17.21
CA ARG A 76 23.86 6.69 -17.86
C ARG A 76 24.34 6.96 -19.29
N ALA A 77 23.60 7.76 -20.05
CA ALA A 77 23.97 8.14 -21.41
C ALA A 77 25.30 8.93 -21.43
N GLU A 78 25.46 9.88 -20.51
CA GLU A 78 26.72 10.63 -20.32
C GLU A 78 27.92 9.73 -20.01
N LYS A 79 27.72 8.74 -19.12
CA LYS A 79 28.73 7.73 -18.81
C LYS A 79 29.09 6.87 -20.01
N MET A 80 28.11 6.51 -20.84
CA MET A 80 28.34 5.74 -22.08
C MET A 80 29.17 6.54 -23.11
N ILE A 81 28.91 7.84 -23.24
CA ILE A 81 29.68 8.73 -24.09
C ILE A 81 31.14 8.82 -23.60
N LYS A 82 31.31 9.11 -22.28
CA LYS A 82 32.65 9.20 -21.66
C LYS A 82 33.49 7.95 -21.83
N ASN A 83 32.87 6.78 -21.77
CA ASN A 83 33.57 5.49 -21.88
C ASN A 83 33.73 4.98 -23.34
N GLY A 84 33.38 5.77 -24.35
CA GLY A 84 33.43 5.36 -25.76
C GLY A 84 32.44 4.26 -26.16
N ASN A 85 31.50 3.92 -25.27
CA ASN A 85 30.54 2.83 -25.46
C ASN A 85 29.21 3.27 -26.10
N ALA A 86 29.19 4.39 -26.81
CA ALA A 86 28.03 4.91 -27.55
C ALA A 86 27.73 4.13 -28.85
N SER A 87 27.87 2.81 -28.82
CA SER A 87 27.70 1.92 -29.97
C SER A 87 26.27 1.96 -30.55
N ILE A 88 26.20 1.88 -31.88
CA ILE A 88 25.03 2.05 -32.78
C ILE A 88 24.10 0.82 -32.77
N SER A 89 23.69 0.30 -31.64
CA SER A 89 22.64 -0.70 -31.63
C SER A 89 21.23 -0.04 -31.61
N LYS A 90 20.24 -0.69 -32.26
CA LYS A 90 18.85 -0.21 -32.30
C LYS A 90 18.39 0.30 -30.92
N LYS A 91 18.05 1.58 -30.84
CA LYS A 91 17.56 2.24 -29.63
C LYS A 91 16.17 1.68 -29.29
N LYS A 92 16.01 1.07 -28.13
CA LYS A 92 14.69 0.74 -27.60
C LYS A 92 14.04 2.04 -27.08
N PRO A 93 12.71 2.18 -27.09
CA PRO A 93 12.02 3.40 -26.62
C PRO A 93 12.44 3.84 -25.21
N ASN A 94 12.76 2.90 -24.32
CA ASN A 94 13.14 3.16 -22.91
C ASN A 94 14.64 3.04 -22.64
N ASP A 95 15.49 2.97 -23.68
CA ASP A 95 16.94 2.88 -23.52
C ASP A 95 17.55 4.27 -23.26
N SER A 96 18.55 4.35 -22.37
CA SER A 96 19.35 5.55 -22.12
C SER A 96 20.01 6.10 -23.40
N LYS A 97 20.31 5.22 -24.35
CA LYS A 97 20.88 5.58 -25.65
C LYS A 97 19.98 6.46 -26.51
N ARG A 98 18.66 6.57 -26.20
CA ARG A 98 17.77 7.48 -26.94
C ARG A 98 18.16 8.95 -26.79
N PHE A 99 18.89 9.29 -25.72
CA PHE A 99 19.42 10.62 -25.47
C PHE A 99 20.79 10.87 -26.09
N ILE A 100 21.36 9.89 -26.80
CA ILE A 100 22.64 10.04 -27.46
C ILE A 100 22.42 10.31 -28.97
N LYS A 101 22.98 11.42 -29.43
CA LYS A 101 23.07 11.75 -30.86
C LYS A 101 24.49 11.61 -31.34
N THR A 102 24.66 11.00 -32.50
CA THR A 102 25.98 10.72 -33.08
C THR A 102 26.10 11.43 -34.41
N ASN A 103 27.13 12.25 -34.59
CA ASN A 103 27.47 12.91 -35.83
C ASN A 103 28.63 12.16 -36.49
N HIS A 104 28.46 11.89 -37.77
CA HIS A 104 29.47 11.24 -38.61
C HIS A 104 30.10 12.20 -39.61
N ALA A 105 29.92 13.52 -39.44
CA ALA A 105 30.46 14.52 -40.31
C ALA A 105 31.34 15.52 -39.55
N THR A 106 32.40 16.00 -40.16
CA THR A 106 33.21 17.12 -39.65
C THR A 106 32.43 18.42 -39.77
N LYS A 107 32.95 19.53 -39.15
CA LYS A 107 32.35 20.86 -39.27
C LYS A 107 32.33 21.37 -40.72
N GLU A 108 33.23 20.89 -41.55
CA GLU A 108 33.35 21.20 -42.98
C GLU A 108 32.43 20.32 -43.84
N GLY A 109 31.68 19.38 -43.26
CA GLY A 109 30.73 18.51 -43.99
C GLY A 109 31.29 17.25 -44.57
N GLU A 110 32.57 16.93 -44.33
CA GLU A 110 33.18 15.68 -44.77
C GLU A 110 32.83 14.53 -43.81
N VAL A 111 32.78 13.29 -44.30
CA VAL A 111 32.50 12.10 -43.48
C VAL A 111 33.65 11.86 -42.53
N ALA A 112 33.41 11.98 -41.23
CA ALA A 112 34.41 11.77 -40.21
C ALA A 112 34.68 10.28 -39.98
N ALA A 113 35.96 9.93 -39.89
CA ALA A 113 36.42 8.57 -39.57
C ALA A 113 36.02 8.17 -38.10
N ILE A 114 35.82 9.16 -37.22
CA ILE A 114 35.42 8.97 -35.84
C ILE A 114 34.11 9.71 -35.62
N ALA A 115 33.09 8.99 -35.17
CA ALA A 115 31.80 9.55 -34.86
C ALA A 115 31.85 10.32 -33.53
N ASP A 116 31.43 11.59 -33.53
CA ASP A 116 31.28 12.38 -32.31
C ASP A 116 29.89 12.16 -31.71
N SER A 117 29.85 11.77 -30.43
CA SER A 117 28.61 11.45 -29.71
C SER A 117 28.39 12.44 -28.58
N TYR A 118 27.17 13.00 -28.52
CA TYR A 118 26.79 13.99 -27.53
C TYR A 118 25.34 13.77 -27.04
N ILE A 119 24.97 14.42 -25.94
CA ILE A 119 23.63 14.37 -25.40
C ILE A 119 22.69 15.23 -26.27
N ASP A 120 21.57 14.63 -26.70
CA ASP A 120 20.52 15.29 -27.45
C ASP A 120 19.62 16.11 -26.52
N LEU A 121 19.96 17.38 -26.29
CA LEU A 121 19.21 18.29 -25.45
C LEU A 121 17.80 18.56 -26.01
N SER A 122 17.61 18.51 -27.33
CA SER A 122 16.29 18.71 -27.94
C SER A 122 15.36 17.57 -27.56
N ARG A 123 15.85 16.36 -27.55
CA ARG A 123 15.09 15.18 -27.11
C ARG A 123 14.71 15.25 -25.64
N ILE A 124 15.61 15.74 -24.79
CA ILE A 124 15.31 15.95 -23.35
C ILE A 124 14.20 16.97 -23.21
N ALA A 125 14.32 18.15 -23.87
CA ALA A 125 13.31 19.19 -23.81
C ALA A 125 11.94 18.73 -24.33
N ASP A 126 11.90 17.88 -25.36
CA ASP A 126 10.66 17.31 -25.88
C ASP A 126 10.01 16.34 -24.89
N GLU A 127 10.79 15.52 -24.20
CA GLU A 127 10.24 14.64 -23.16
C GLU A 127 9.83 15.41 -21.89
N GLU A 128 10.46 16.53 -21.57
CA GLU A 128 10.12 17.39 -20.42
C GLU A 128 8.75 18.04 -20.56
N LYS A 129 8.28 18.30 -21.77
CA LYS A 129 6.94 18.85 -22.03
C LYS A 129 5.81 17.96 -21.49
N TYR A 130 6.07 16.67 -21.32
CA TYR A 130 5.11 15.68 -20.83
C TYR A 130 5.26 15.37 -19.34
N ASP A 131 6.17 16.06 -18.64
CA ASP A 131 6.32 15.91 -17.20
C ASP A 131 5.05 16.35 -16.46
N GLY A 132 4.54 15.46 -15.60
CA GLY A 132 3.29 15.70 -14.88
C GLY A 132 2.03 15.27 -15.62
N PHE A 133 2.12 14.88 -16.90
CA PHE A 133 1.00 14.27 -17.59
C PHE A 133 0.95 12.78 -17.36
N TYR A 134 -0.22 12.26 -17.07
CA TYR A 134 -0.51 10.84 -16.89
C TYR A 134 -1.56 10.41 -17.89
N ALA A 135 -1.30 9.32 -18.58
CA ALA A 135 -2.27 8.70 -19.49
C ALA A 135 -2.89 7.48 -18.79
N VAL A 136 -4.21 7.39 -18.84
CA VAL A 136 -4.96 6.23 -18.38
C VAL A 136 -5.53 5.52 -19.61
N CYS A 137 -5.13 4.27 -19.82
CA CYS A 137 -5.71 3.40 -20.83
C CYS A 137 -6.77 2.52 -20.18
N THR A 138 -7.97 2.51 -20.73
CA THR A 138 -9.09 1.75 -20.22
C THR A 138 -9.93 1.20 -21.38
N ASN A 139 -10.62 0.11 -21.15
CA ASN A 139 -11.65 -0.43 -22.04
C ASN A 139 -13.06 -0.10 -21.55
N LEU A 140 -13.19 0.80 -20.55
CA LEU A 140 -14.47 1.27 -20.07
C LEU A 140 -15.02 2.33 -21.03
N ASP A 141 -16.32 2.24 -21.31
CA ASP A 141 -17.07 3.21 -22.12
C ASP A 141 -17.79 4.23 -21.20
N ASP A 142 -16.98 4.86 -20.34
CA ASP A 142 -17.43 5.89 -19.39
C ASP A 142 -16.92 7.28 -19.79
N SER A 143 -17.48 8.33 -19.18
CA SER A 143 -16.99 9.69 -19.41
C SER A 143 -15.55 9.86 -18.95
N PRO A 144 -14.73 10.69 -19.61
CA PRO A 144 -13.35 10.96 -19.19
C PRO A 144 -13.25 11.41 -17.73
N GLU A 145 -14.22 12.19 -17.23
CA GLU A 145 -14.28 12.68 -15.85
C GLU A 145 -14.47 11.52 -14.88
N SER A 146 -15.34 10.56 -15.21
CA SER A 146 -15.57 9.35 -14.41
C SER A 146 -14.30 8.49 -14.34
N ILE A 147 -13.65 8.26 -15.49
CA ILE A 147 -12.40 7.48 -15.58
C ILE A 147 -11.30 8.15 -14.77
N VAL A 148 -11.13 9.46 -14.86
CA VAL A 148 -10.14 10.22 -14.10
C VAL A 148 -10.45 10.17 -12.60
N ALA A 149 -11.73 10.32 -12.21
CA ALA A 149 -12.14 10.25 -10.81
C ALA A 149 -11.81 8.88 -10.19
N VAL A 150 -12.08 7.79 -10.92
CA VAL A 150 -11.74 6.45 -10.49
C VAL A 150 -10.23 6.26 -10.38
N ASN A 151 -9.47 6.70 -11.39
CA ASN A 151 -8.01 6.58 -11.38
C ASN A 151 -7.37 7.39 -10.23
N LYS A 152 -7.93 8.56 -9.89
CA LYS A 152 -7.50 9.35 -8.73
C LYS A 152 -7.66 8.61 -7.41
N ARG A 153 -8.63 7.70 -7.30
CA ARG A 153 -8.85 6.89 -6.09
C ARG A 153 -7.91 5.70 -5.97
N ARG A 154 -7.06 5.46 -6.96
CA ARG A 154 -6.06 4.37 -6.91
C ARG A 154 -5.09 4.51 -5.74
N TRP A 155 -4.77 5.73 -5.34
CA TRP A 155 -3.96 6.00 -4.16
C TRP A 155 -4.52 5.38 -2.87
N GLU A 156 -5.85 5.21 -2.77
CA GLU A 156 -6.49 4.56 -1.62
C GLU A 156 -6.04 3.09 -1.48
N ILE A 157 -5.82 2.41 -2.62
CA ILE A 157 -5.30 1.02 -2.64
C ILE A 157 -3.82 1.01 -2.23
N GLU A 158 -3.03 1.94 -2.77
CA GLU A 158 -1.62 2.08 -2.43
C GLU A 158 -1.45 2.38 -0.93
N GLU A 159 -2.32 3.22 -0.37
CA GLU A 159 -2.34 3.52 1.06
C GLU A 159 -2.74 2.29 1.90
N CYS A 160 -3.71 1.49 1.48
CA CYS A 160 -4.04 0.23 2.14
C CYS A 160 -2.81 -0.69 2.24
N PHE A 161 -2.04 -0.81 1.16
CA PHE A 161 -0.80 -1.59 1.18
C PHE A 161 0.29 -0.95 2.06
N ARG A 162 0.38 0.38 2.09
CA ARG A 162 1.29 1.08 3.00
C ARG A 162 0.96 0.77 4.45
N ILE A 163 -0.31 0.92 4.83
CA ILE A 163 -0.81 0.61 6.17
C ILE A 163 -0.47 -0.83 6.57
N MET A 164 -0.77 -1.79 5.71
CA MET A 164 -0.45 -3.20 6.00
C MET A 164 1.05 -3.41 6.22
N LYS A 165 1.89 -2.79 5.39
CA LYS A 165 3.35 -2.99 5.43
C LYS A 165 4.01 -2.27 6.59
N THR A 166 3.58 -1.05 6.91
CA THR A 166 4.25 -0.16 7.86
C THR A 166 3.57 -0.19 9.23
N ASP A 167 2.26 0.10 9.26
CA ASP A 167 1.57 0.31 10.54
C ASP A 167 1.17 -1.03 11.20
N PHE A 168 0.90 -2.05 10.38
CA PHE A 168 0.61 -3.41 10.87
C PHE A 168 1.83 -4.33 10.84
N GLU A 169 2.98 -3.84 10.36
CA GLU A 169 4.23 -4.60 10.30
C GLU A 169 4.05 -5.97 9.61
N ALA A 170 3.20 -6.05 8.57
CA ALA A 170 2.95 -7.30 7.85
C ALA A 170 4.20 -7.84 7.13
N ARG A 171 5.29 -7.10 7.11
CA ARG A 171 6.59 -7.48 6.60
C ARG A 171 7.71 -7.05 7.57
N PRO A 172 8.82 -7.82 7.68
CA PRO A 172 9.06 -9.10 7.00
C PRO A 172 8.15 -10.22 7.50
N VAL A 173 7.91 -11.24 6.65
CA VAL A 173 7.08 -12.40 7.01
C VAL A 173 7.98 -13.47 7.65
N TYR A 174 7.78 -13.73 8.93
CA TYR A 174 8.60 -14.67 9.71
C TYR A 174 8.07 -16.10 9.73
N VAL A 175 6.82 -16.33 9.28
CA VAL A 175 6.23 -17.66 9.22
C VAL A 175 6.66 -18.39 7.95
N LYS A 176 6.94 -19.70 8.06
CA LYS A 176 7.52 -20.48 6.95
C LYS A 176 6.49 -21.34 6.22
N ARG A 177 5.51 -21.92 6.92
CA ARG A 177 4.51 -22.79 6.30
C ARG A 177 3.51 -22.00 5.47
N GLN A 178 3.17 -22.48 4.28
CA GLN A 178 2.26 -21.83 3.33
C GLN A 178 0.90 -21.47 3.98
N GLU A 179 0.28 -22.42 4.71
CA GLU A 179 -0.95 -22.19 5.46
C GLU A 179 -0.84 -21.02 6.45
N ARG A 180 0.32 -20.89 7.14
CA ARG A 180 0.56 -19.82 8.10
C ARG A 180 0.83 -18.48 7.43
N ILE A 181 1.46 -18.50 6.25
CA ILE A 181 1.66 -17.30 5.42
C ILE A 181 0.30 -16.78 4.97
N LEU A 182 -0.59 -17.66 4.48
CA LEU A 182 -1.95 -17.30 4.12
C LEU A 182 -2.71 -16.70 5.31
N ALA A 183 -2.69 -17.38 6.47
CA ALA A 183 -3.34 -16.89 7.68
C ALA A 183 -2.79 -15.54 8.15
N HIS A 184 -1.49 -15.29 8.05
CA HIS A 184 -0.87 -14.02 8.36
C HIS A 184 -1.47 -12.88 7.50
N PHE A 185 -1.55 -13.07 6.18
CA PHE A 185 -2.12 -12.06 5.29
C PHE A 185 -3.62 -11.87 5.49
N ILE A 186 -4.37 -12.94 5.75
CA ILE A 186 -5.80 -12.83 6.08
C ILE A 186 -6.00 -12.04 7.38
N THR A 187 -5.17 -12.27 8.39
CA THR A 187 -5.20 -11.50 9.65
C THR A 187 -4.93 -10.01 9.40
N CYS A 188 -3.91 -9.67 8.61
CA CYS A 188 -3.61 -8.29 8.23
C CYS A 188 -4.76 -7.65 7.43
N PHE A 189 -5.39 -8.42 6.55
CA PHE A 189 -6.53 -7.96 5.76
C PHE A 189 -7.77 -7.68 6.64
N ILE A 190 -8.06 -8.57 7.61
CA ILE A 190 -9.13 -8.33 8.60
C ILE A 190 -8.85 -7.06 9.40
N ALA A 191 -7.62 -6.89 9.89
CA ALA A 191 -7.21 -5.69 10.61
C ALA A 191 -7.38 -4.42 9.77
N LEU A 192 -7.03 -4.47 8.48
CA LEU A 192 -7.21 -3.36 7.55
C LEU A 192 -8.70 -2.99 7.39
N ILE A 193 -9.58 -3.98 7.24
CA ILE A 193 -11.02 -3.73 7.12
C ILE A 193 -11.56 -3.08 8.40
N ILE A 194 -11.17 -3.59 9.58
CA ILE A 194 -11.57 -3.01 10.87
C ILE A 194 -11.08 -1.56 10.97
N TYR A 195 -9.83 -1.30 10.62
CA TYR A 195 -9.26 0.04 10.62
C TYR A 195 -10.03 0.99 9.69
N ARG A 196 -10.28 0.59 8.44
CA ARG A 196 -11.04 1.40 7.47
C ARG A 196 -12.47 1.66 7.93
N TYR A 197 -13.07 0.71 8.64
CA TYR A 197 -14.37 0.92 9.25
C TYR A 197 -14.34 1.96 10.39
N LEU A 198 -13.34 1.87 11.28
CA LEU A 198 -13.11 2.84 12.35
C LEU A 198 -12.85 4.24 11.77
N GLU A 199 -11.96 4.36 10.81
CA GLU A 199 -11.64 5.61 10.13
C GLU A 199 -12.88 6.28 9.53
N LYS A 200 -13.71 5.50 8.81
CA LYS A 200 -14.97 5.99 8.24
C LYS A 200 -15.98 6.41 9.31
N ARG A 201 -16.08 5.68 10.43
CA ARG A 201 -16.96 6.01 11.54
C ARG A 201 -16.51 7.25 12.33
N LEU A 202 -15.26 7.59 12.22
CA LEU A 202 -14.64 8.79 12.80
C LEU A 202 -14.50 9.92 11.78
N ASP A 203 -15.26 9.88 10.65
CA ASP A 203 -15.27 10.88 9.59
C ASP A 203 -13.89 11.23 9.01
N ASN A 204 -12.96 10.26 9.01
CA ASN A 204 -11.56 10.41 8.56
C ASN A 204 -10.81 11.58 9.25
N GLN A 205 -11.15 11.90 10.51
CA GLN A 205 -10.55 13.03 11.23
C GLN A 205 -9.22 12.69 11.92
N TYR A 206 -8.88 11.41 12.04
CA TYR A 206 -7.75 10.92 12.83
C TYR A 206 -6.82 10.08 11.98
N SER A 207 -5.49 10.23 12.23
CA SER A 207 -4.50 9.37 11.59
C SER A 207 -4.52 7.94 12.18
N ILE A 208 -3.95 6.99 11.44
CA ILE A 208 -3.82 5.60 11.91
C ILE A 208 -3.08 5.52 13.24
N ASP A 209 -1.99 6.28 13.40
CA ASP A 209 -1.18 6.29 14.61
C ASP A 209 -1.98 6.78 15.82
N GLN A 210 -2.81 7.83 15.63
CA GLN A 210 -3.69 8.34 16.69
C GLN A 210 -4.72 7.30 17.12
N ILE A 211 -5.35 6.63 16.16
CA ILE A 211 -6.36 5.59 16.45
C ILE A 211 -5.71 4.40 17.15
N LEU A 212 -4.60 3.88 16.63
CA LEU A 212 -3.95 2.69 17.19
C LEU A 212 -3.34 2.97 18.57
N SER A 213 -2.67 4.11 18.77
CA SER A 213 -2.13 4.48 20.08
C SER A 213 -3.24 4.64 21.12
N THR A 214 -4.30 5.36 20.78
CA THR A 214 -5.45 5.53 21.67
C THR A 214 -6.09 4.19 22.05
N LEU A 215 -6.32 3.30 21.08
CA LEU A 215 -6.91 1.99 21.37
C LEU A 215 -5.99 1.11 22.24
N ARG A 216 -4.67 1.20 22.06
CA ARG A 216 -3.68 0.49 22.90
C ARG A 216 -3.63 1.03 24.32
N GLU A 217 -3.87 2.33 24.50
CA GLU A 217 -3.88 2.98 25.81
C GLU A 217 -5.20 2.86 26.55
N MET A 218 -6.29 2.41 25.90
CA MET A 218 -7.63 2.27 26.52
C MET A 218 -7.71 1.05 27.45
N ASP A 219 -6.86 1.03 28.46
CA ASP A 219 -6.77 -0.04 29.45
C ASP A 219 -7.70 0.14 30.64
N PHE A 220 -8.00 -0.97 31.33
CA PHE A 220 -8.89 -1.01 32.48
C PHE A 220 -8.30 -1.86 33.61
N ILE A 221 -8.36 -1.37 34.82
CA ILE A 221 -8.12 -2.16 36.03
C ILE A 221 -9.42 -2.81 36.47
N ARG A 222 -9.39 -4.11 36.69
CA ARG A 222 -10.51 -4.86 37.27
C ARG A 222 -10.39 -4.89 38.78
N TYR A 223 -11.42 -4.40 39.48
CA TYR A 223 -11.58 -4.57 40.90
C TYR A 223 -12.61 -5.67 41.19
N GLU A 224 -12.18 -6.67 41.96
CA GLU A 224 -13.03 -7.80 42.28
C GLU A 224 -14.28 -7.33 43.06
N GLY A 225 -15.46 -7.80 42.64
CA GLY A 225 -16.75 -7.40 43.25
C GLY A 225 -17.23 -5.98 42.90
N LYS A 226 -16.39 -5.08 42.36
CA LYS A 226 -16.75 -3.67 42.09
C LYS A 226 -16.93 -3.36 40.59
N GLY A 227 -16.10 -3.91 39.74
CA GLY A 227 -16.16 -3.63 38.30
C GLY A 227 -14.83 -3.23 37.70
N TYR A 228 -14.87 -2.31 36.72
CA TYR A 228 -13.69 -1.90 35.93
C TYR A 228 -13.49 -0.38 36.06
N GLN A 229 -12.26 0.02 36.30
CA GLN A 229 -11.84 1.42 36.28
C GLN A 229 -11.00 1.69 35.04
N PRO A 230 -11.37 2.64 34.16
CA PRO A 230 -10.51 3.08 33.08
C PRO A 230 -9.27 3.78 33.63
N ILE A 231 -8.10 3.48 33.06
CA ILE A 231 -6.82 4.12 33.40
C ILE A 231 -6.27 4.97 32.28
N TYR A 232 -6.97 5.05 31.15
CA TYR A 232 -6.61 5.89 30.03
C TYR A 232 -7.03 7.36 30.24
N THR A 233 -6.31 8.27 29.61
CA THR A 233 -6.65 9.69 29.59
C THR A 233 -7.79 9.96 28.61
N ARG A 234 -8.84 10.66 29.05
CA ARG A 234 -9.92 11.08 28.17
C ARG A 234 -9.43 12.13 27.18
N THR A 235 -9.66 11.88 25.89
CA THR A 235 -9.33 12.76 24.78
C THR A 235 -10.56 12.95 23.88
N LYS A 236 -10.49 13.90 22.94
CA LYS A 236 -11.53 14.05 21.91
C LYS A 236 -11.76 12.75 21.14
N LEU A 237 -10.67 12.03 20.77
CA LEU A 237 -10.78 10.76 20.05
C LEU A 237 -11.50 9.69 20.88
N THR A 238 -11.23 9.58 22.20
CA THR A 238 -11.97 8.62 23.05
C THR A 238 -13.45 8.97 23.14
N ASP A 239 -13.81 10.26 23.17
CA ASP A 239 -15.20 10.69 23.16
C ASP A 239 -15.88 10.40 21.82
N ASP A 240 -15.20 10.64 20.72
CA ASP A 240 -15.72 10.36 19.38
C ASP A 240 -15.89 8.83 19.16
N LEU A 241 -14.98 7.99 19.68
CA LEU A 241 -15.16 6.54 19.72
C LEU A 241 -16.39 6.12 20.53
N HIS A 242 -16.59 6.71 21.70
CA HIS A 242 -17.78 6.45 22.52
C HIS A 242 -19.07 6.79 21.79
N ASN A 243 -19.10 7.92 21.09
CA ASN A 243 -20.25 8.37 20.32
C ASN A 243 -20.50 7.50 19.09
N ALA A 244 -19.45 7.20 18.31
CA ALA A 244 -19.56 6.41 17.09
C ALA A 244 -20.08 4.99 17.32
N PHE A 245 -19.76 4.41 18.49
CA PHE A 245 -20.12 3.02 18.84
C PHE A 245 -21.14 2.91 19.98
N ASN A 246 -21.76 3.99 20.40
CA ASN A 246 -22.83 4.03 21.41
C ASN A 246 -22.46 3.35 22.74
N PHE A 247 -21.23 3.51 23.19
CA PHE A 247 -20.81 3.04 24.50
C PHE A 247 -20.16 4.18 25.30
N CYS A 248 -20.02 4.02 26.61
CA CYS A 248 -19.33 4.99 27.43
C CYS A 248 -18.58 4.29 28.56
N THR A 249 -17.26 4.45 28.53
CA THR A 249 -16.35 3.91 29.56
C THR A 249 -15.61 5.00 30.33
N SER A 250 -15.92 6.29 30.12
CA SER A 250 -15.32 7.42 30.81
C SER A 250 -15.88 7.65 32.22
N LYS A 251 -16.29 6.59 32.90
CA LYS A 251 -16.81 6.64 34.29
C LYS A 251 -15.76 6.15 35.26
N GLN A 252 -15.76 6.69 36.48
CA GLN A 252 -14.80 6.31 37.51
C GLN A 252 -14.80 4.80 37.79
N ILE A 253 -15.99 4.17 37.86
CA ILE A 253 -16.13 2.70 37.95
C ILE A 253 -17.25 2.25 36.99
N ILE A 254 -17.00 1.25 36.21
CA ILE A 254 -17.95 0.61 35.29
C ILE A 254 -18.38 -0.73 35.94
N PRO A 255 -19.62 -0.91 36.32
CA PRO A 255 -20.10 -2.17 36.88
C PRO A 255 -19.85 -3.35 35.91
N THR A 256 -19.53 -4.52 36.45
CA THR A 256 -19.24 -5.73 35.64
C THR A 256 -20.38 -6.05 34.68
N LYS A 257 -21.64 -5.87 35.09
CA LYS A 257 -22.81 -6.09 34.20
C LYS A 257 -22.78 -5.15 32.98
N LYS A 258 -22.43 -3.87 33.18
CA LYS A 258 -22.37 -2.88 32.10
C LYS A 258 -21.21 -3.20 31.14
N MET A 259 -20.04 -3.55 31.66
CA MET A 259 -18.91 -3.96 30.82
C MET A 259 -19.24 -5.21 29.98
N ARG A 260 -19.88 -6.22 30.57
CA ARG A 260 -20.37 -7.40 29.84
C ARG A 260 -21.34 -7.03 28.73
N ASN A 261 -22.24 -6.08 28.95
CA ASN A 261 -23.17 -5.62 27.92
C ASN A 261 -22.43 -4.95 26.75
N ILE A 262 -21.44 -4.08 27.04
CA ILE A 262 -20.61 -3.45 26.02
C ILE A 262 -19.93 -4.54 25.18
N CYS A 263 -19.26 -5.50 25.83
CA CYS A 263 -18.59 -6.61 25.13
C CYS A 263 -19.57 -7.54 24.39
N SER A 264 -20.82 -7.68 24.81
CA SER A 264 -21.81 -8.52 24.15
C SER A 264 -22.40 -7.87 22.90
N GLN A 265 -22.45 -6.54 22.83
CA GLN A 265 -22.89 -5.81 21.63
C GLN A 265 -21.96 -6.04 20.43
N THR A 266 -20.69 -6.34 20.67
CA THR A 266 -19.73 -6.66 19.62
C THR A 266 -19.91 -8.06 19.01
N LYS A 267 -20.80 -8.89 19.58
CA LYS A 267 -21.07 -10.27 19.13
C LYS A 267 -22.35 -10.37 18.28
N LYS A 268 -23.06 -9.29 18.09
CA LYS A 268 -24.25 -9.21 17.25
C LYS A 268 -23.91 -8.63 15.90
#